data_5413d0c3ccac5f80c8829aae357506c7
#
_entry.id   5413d0c3ccac5f80c8829aae357506c7
#
_cell.length_a   1.000
_cell.length_b   1.000
_cell.length_c   1.000
_cell.angle_alpha   90.00
_cell.angle_beta   90.00
_cell.angle_gamma   90.00
#
_symmetry.space_group_name_H-M   'P 1'
#
loop_
_entity.id
_entity.type
_entity.pdbx_description
1 polymer ?
#
loop_
_entity_poly.entity_id
_entity_poly.type
_entity_poly.pdbx_seq_one_letter_code
_entity_poly.pdbx_strand_id
1 'polypeptide(L)'
;MAHRMETSFLPFALLALVAGMGLSAGCVSSGTQDQSAAARVPAGYLSKEALPDSVALVPPPPDAGSPALACDEEMMRKALFLRDTPQWMLAIEDADLTFPHSAGTFSCALDAPVTNIETPHLYTLLRMTMSDASNVTSAAKTHYNRRRPFVENGEPICSPDEQQLLMKSGSYPSGHAAIGWALALILAEIDPAHGDAILERGLAFGQNRVVCNVHWESDVREGRILGAAVVARLHADNAFRADLEAAKAELAAVRAKGLKPRRNCTAEAQAMAK
;
A
#
# COMPACT_ATOMS: atom_id res chain seq x y z
N MET A 1 29.01 -39.27 -67.21
CA MET A 1 28.96 -38.18 -68.18
C MET A 1 29.11 -36.90 -67.38
N ALA A 2 30.30 -36.38 -67.17
CA ALA A 2 31.32 -35.76 -68.01
C ALA A 2 30.80 -34.43 -68.59
N HIS A 3 31.26 -33.36 -68.14
CA HIS A 3 32.14 -32.33 -68.71
C HIS A 3 32.06 -31.07 -67.82
N ARG A 4 33.16 -30.71 -67.19
CA ARG A 4 34.35 -29.92 -67.55
C ARG A 4 34.06 -28.46 -67.85
N MET A 5 34.56 -27.59 -66.89
CA MET A 5 35.72 -26.68 -67.05
C MET A 5 35.42 -25.54 -68.09
N GLU A 6 35.70 -24.31 -67.75
CA GLU A 6 37.04 -23.71 -67.80
C GLU A 6 37.11 -22.30 -67.17
N THR A 7 38.24 -22.02 -66.68
CA THR A 7 38.86 -20.86 -66.11
C THR A 7 39.01 -19.69 -67.10
N SER A 8 39.03 -18.44 -66.61
CA SER A 8 39.94 -17.42 -67.19
C SER A 8 40.34 -16.35 -66.17
N PHE A 9 41.59 -16.03 -66.25
CA PHE A 9 42.43 -15.23 -65.38
C PHE A 9 42.44 -13.74 -65.75
N LEU A 10 42.50 -12.77 -64.76
CA LEU A 10 43.36 -11.61 -64.51
C LEU A 10 43.58 -10.58 -65.69
N PRO A 11 44.09 -9.33 -65.40
CA PRO A 11 44.69 -8.75 -64.18
C PRO A 11 44.46 -7.19 -63.97
N PHE A 12 44.91 -6.73 -62.79
CA PHE A 12 45.54 -5.44 -62.44
C PHE A 12 44.94 -4.09 -62.88
N ALA A 13 44.68 -3.26 -61.88
CA ALA A 13 45.27 -1.93 -61.80
C ALA A 13 45.18 -1.36 -60.37
N LEU A 14 46.33 -1.10 -59.79
CA LEU A 14 46.61 -0.33 -58.57
C LEU A 14 46.29 1.15 -58.86
N LEU A 15 45.55 1.80 -57.99
CA LEU A 15 45.73 3.24 -57.77
C LEU A 15 45.55 3.58 -56.30
N ALA A 16 46.62 3.93 -55.65
CA ALA A 16 46.70 4.51 -54.34
C ALA A 16 46.31 5.98 -54.39
N LEU A 17 45.42 6.43 -53.49
CA LEU A 17 45.35 7.83 -53.10
C LEU A 17 45.17 7.94 -51.59
N VAL A 18 46.18 8.54 -51.00
CA VAL A 18 46.30 8.99 -49.62
C VAL A 18 45.48 10.26 -49.46
N ALA A 19 44.71 10.40 -48.42
CA ALA A 19 44.68 11.58 -47.56
C ALA A 19 43.43 11.66 -46.69
N GLY A 20 43.60 11.99 -45.44
CA GLY A 20 42.59 12.66 -44.64
C GLY A 20 42.26 11.95 -43.32
N MET A 21 43.19 11.93 -42.36
CA MET A 21 42.88 11.76 -40.96
C MET A 21 42.05 12.94 -40.46
N GLY A 22 40.77 12.72 -40.27
CA GLY A 22 39.89 13.58 -39.45
C GLY A 22 39.59 12.87 -38.16
N LEU A 23 40.33 13.15 -37.08
CA LEU A 23 39.93 12.78 -35.71
C LEU A 23 38.71 13.64 -35.30
N SER A 24 37.52 13.14 -35.44
CA SER A 24 36.38 13.65 -34.71
C SER A 24 36.29 12.93 -33.36
N ALA A 25 36.77 13.61 -32.31
CA ALA A 25 36.54 13.24 -30.94
C ALA A 25 35.03 13.36 -30.67
N GLY A 26 34.29 12.26 -30.81
CA GLY A 26 32.94 12.14 -30.31
C GLY A 26 32.99 12.09 -28.79
N CYS A 27 32.53 13.18 -28.16
CA CYS A 27 32.15 13.14 -26.73
C CYS A 27 31.10 12.08 -26.51
N VAL A 28 31.51 10.93 -26.02
CA VAL A 28 30.57 9.95 -25.39
C VAL A 28 30.08 10.61 -24.11
N SER A 29 28.93 11.24 -24.16
CA SER A 29 28.19 11.64 -22.99
C SER A 29 27.77 10.36 -22.26
N SER A 30 28.54 9.95 -21.26
CA SER A 30 28.13 8.97 -20.27
C SER A 30 26.95 9.57 -19.50
N GLY A 31 25.74 9.28 -19.96
CA GLY A 31 24.53 9.51 -19.19
C GLY A 31 24.65 8.74 -17.88
N THR A 32 24.98 9.46 -16.82
CA THR A 32 24.77 8.99 -15.46
C THR A 32 23.29 8.65 -15.34
N GLN A 33 22.99 7.35 -15.38
CA GLN A 33 21.69 6.86 -14.92
C GLN A 33 21.56 7.29 -13.47
N ASP A 34 20.70 8.28 -13.25
CA ASP A 34 20.30 8.74 -11.94
C ASP A 34 19.64 7.56 -11.20
N GLN A 35 20.43 6.91 -10.32
CA GLN A 35 19.98 5.79 -9.48
C GLN A 35 19.24 6.33 -8.25
N SER A 36 18.39 7.33 -8.40
CA SER A 36 17.39 7.68 -7.40
C SER A 36 16.02 7.08 -7.78
N ALA A 37 15.95 5.78 -7.92
CA ALA A 37 14.69 5.06 -7.82
C ALA A 37 14.31 4.98 -6.33
N ALA A 38 14.04 6.11 -5.69
CA ALA A 38 13.16 6.13 -4.53
C ALA A 38 11.90 5.39 -4.97
N ALA A 39 11.54 4.30 -4.30
CA ALA A 39 10.41 3.47 -4.65
C ALA A 39 9.17 4.38 -4.79
N ARG A 40 8.82 4.71 -6.03
CA ARG A 40 7.63 5.52 -6.31
C ARG A 40 6.45 4.73 -5.79
N VAL A 41 5.72 5.31 -4.83
CA VAL A 41 4.40 4.79 -4.45
C VAL A 41 3.63 4.56 -5.74
N PRO A 42 3.10 3.35 -6.00
CA PRO A 42 2.36 3.09 -7.23
C PRO A 42 1.24 4.11 -7.40
N ALA A 43 0.96 4.54 -8.62
CA ALA A 43 -0.19 5.40 -8.88
C ALA A 43 -1.48 4.68 -8.44
N GLY A 44 -2.41 5.42 -7.81
CA GLY A 44 -3.77 4.97 -7.56
C GLY A 44 -4.66 5.17 -8.80
N TYR A 45 -5.95 4.98 -8.64
CA TYR A 45 -6.97 5.29 -9.65
C TYR A 45 -7.25 6.78 -9.76
N LEU A 46 -7.12 7.51 -8.63
CA LEU A 46 -7.49 8.91 -8.53
C LEU A 46 -6.28 9.82 -8.77
N SER A 47 -6.47 10.88 -9.56
CA SER A 47 -5.50 11.97 -9.59
C SER A 47 -5.51 12.72 -8.24
N LYS A 48 -4.47 13.51 -7.99
CA LYS A 48 -4.37 14.32 -6.77
C LYS A 48 -5.59 15.24 -6.58
N GLU A 49 -6.10 15.80 -7.68
CA GLU A 49 -7.25 16.71 -7.69
C GLU A 49 -8.59 15.99 -7.53
N ALA A 50 -8.63 14.69 -7.85
CA ALA A 50 -9.81 13.85 -7.68
C ALA A 50 -9.93 13.27 -6.27
N LEU A 51 -8.86 13.28 -5.46
CA LEU A 51 -8.91 12.85 -4.07
C LEU A 51 -9.85 13.73 -3.26
N PRO A 52 -10.59 13.16 -2.29
CA PRO A 52 -11.35 13.93 -1.31
C PRO A 52 -10.48 14.96 -0.56
N ASP A 53 -11.01 16.14 -0.29
CA ASP A 53 -10.33 17.12 0.56
C ASP A 53 -10.38 16.70 2.02
N SER A 54 -9.27 16.15 2.52
CA SER A 54 -9.21 15.64 3.90
C SER A 54 -9.32 16.74 4.95
N VAL A 55 -8.92 17.98 4.66
CA VAL A 55 -9.04 19.09 5.63
C VAL A 55 -10.50 19.53 5.78
N ALA A 56 -11.27 19.46 4.69
CA ALA A 56 -12.70 19.77 4.73
C ALA A 56 -13.55 18.67 5.38
N LEU A 57 -13.10 17.40 5.27
CA LEU A 57 -13.90 16.26 5.71
C LEU A 57 -13.70 15.86 7.17
N VAL A 58 -12.54 16.09 7.75
CA VAL A 58 -12.27 15.71 9.15
C VAL A 58 -12.23 16.93 10.06
N PRO A 59 -12.77 16.84 11.28
CA PRO A 59 -12.68 17.91 12.27
C PRO A 59 -11.22 18.11 12.70
N PRO A 60 -10.88 19.22 13.39
CA PRO A 60 -9.60 19.32 14.08
C PRO A 60 -9.36 18.15 15.06
N PRO A 61 -8.10 17.75 15.31
CA PRO A 61 -7.81 16.81 16.39
C PRO A 61 -8.27 17.36 17.74
N PRO A 62 -8.53 16.50 18.75
CA PRO A 62 -8.99 16.93 20.06
C PRO A 62 -8.11 18.01 20.70
N ASP A 63 -8.74 19.05 21.22
CA ASP A 63 -8.09 20.14 21.94
C ASP A 63 -7.49 19.67 23.27
N ALA A 64 -6.44 20.37 23.71
CA ALA A 64 -5.82 20.15 25.02
C ALA A 64 -6.86 20.29 26.14
N GLY A 65 -6.90 19.29 27.05
CA GLY A 65 -7.84 19.27 28.19
C GLY A 65 -9.29 18.92 27.82
N SER A 66 -9.58 18.61 26.56
CA SER A 66 -10.93 18.18 26.15
C SER A 66 -11.26 16.74 26.60
N PRO A 67 -12.54 16.40 26.81
CA PRO A 67 -12.96 15.02 27.07
C PRO A 67 -12.54 14.05 25.93
N ALA A 68 -12.49 14.54 24.70
CA ALA A 68 -12.06 13.74 23.56
C ALA A 68 -10.56 13.39 23.62
N LEU A 69 -9.70 14.32 24.06
CA LEU A 69 -8.29 14.04 24.31
C LEU A 69 -8.12 13.05 25.48
N ALA A 70 -8.87 13.21 26.55
CA ALA A 70 -8.86 12.29 27.69
C ALA A 70 -9.24 10.86 27.28
N CYS A 71 -10.19 10.71 26.32
CA CYS A 71 -10.51 9.42 25.73
C CYS A 71 -9.34 8.84 24.93
N ASP A 72 -8.67 9.64 24.10
CA ASP A 72 -7.47 9.21 23.36
C ASP A 72 -6.36 8.71 24.29
N GLU A 73 -6.10 9.46 25.38
CA GLU A 73 -5.08 9.10 26.38
C GLU A 73 -5.44 7.82 27.14
N GLU A 74 -6.73 7.63 27.46
CA GLU A 74 -7.20 6.39 28.10
C GLU A 74 -7.04 5.18 27.18
N MET A 75 -7.43 5.31 25.91
CA MET A 75 -7.27 4.23 24.93
C MET A 75 -5.80 3.89 24.69
N MET A 76 -4.95 4.90 24.62
CA MET A 76 -3.49 4.69 24.52
C MET A 76 -2.95 3.95 25.74
N ARG A 77 -3.32 4.35 26.98
CA ARG A 77 -2.87 3.66 28.21
C ARG A 77 -3.33 2.21 28.23
N LYS A 78 -4.58 1.93 27.85
CA LYS A 78 -5.09 0.55 27.73
C LYS A 78 -4.31 -0.27 26.71
N ALA A 79 -3.98 0.32 25.57
CA ALA A 79 -3.24 -0.35 24.50
C ALA A 79 -1.80 -0.76 24.92
N LEU A 80 -1.17 -0.01 25.82
CA LEU A 80 0.16 -0.39 26.34
C LEU A 80 0.18 -1.74 27.08
N PHE A 81 -0.94 -2.16 27.67
CA PHE A 81 -1.06 -3.47 28.31
C PHE A 81 -1.16 -4.64 27.32
N LEU A 82 -1.34 -4.34 26.03
CA LEU A 82 -1.39 -5.36 24.98
C LEU A 82 -0.01 -5.70 24.41
N ARG A 83 1.06 -5.08 24.90
CA ARG A 83 2.44 -5.42 24.52
C ARG A 83 2.72 -6.91 24.78
N ASP A 84 3.41 -7.53 23.82
CA ASP A 84 3.79 -8.95 23.85
C ASP A 84 2.61 -9.95 23.83
N THR A 85 1.39 -9.46 23.55
CA THR A 85 0.21 -10.29 23.32
C THR A 85 0.09 -10.72 21.85
N PRO A 86 -0.79 -11.69 21.51
CA PRO A 86 -1.10 -12.01 20.12
C PRO A 86 -1.55 -10.79 19.31
N GLN A 87 -2.30 -9.85 19.90
CA GLN A 87 -2.72 -8.62 19.22
C GLN A 87 -1.55 -7.69 18.90
N TRP A 88 -0.55 -7.59 19.79
CA TRP A 88 0.68 -6.85 19.52
C TRP A 88 1.45 -7.46 18.34
N MET A 89 1.53 -8.80 18.27
CA MET A 89 2.17 -9.49 17.15
C MET A 89 1.44 -9.20 15.83
N LEU A 90 0.11 -9.20 15.85
CA LEU A 90 -0.67 -8.80 14.67
C LEU A 90 -0.47 -7.31 14.32
N ALA A 91 -0.28 -6.43 15.31
CA ALA A 91 0.00 -5.02 15.07
C ALA A 91 1.38 -4.80 14.39
N ILE A 92 2.37 -5.65 14.70
CA ILE A 92 3.67 -5.67 13.99
C ILE A 92 3.47 -6.05 12.52
N GLU A 93 2.73 -7.14 12.26
CA GLU A 93 2.41 -7.58 10.91
C GLU A 93 1.66 -6.50 10.11
N ASP A 94 0.67 -5.84 10.72
CA ASP A 94 -0.13 -4.80 10.10
C ASP A 94 0.63 -3.47 9.90
N ALA A 95 1.80 -3.30 10.50
CA ALA A 95 2.64 -2.12 10.28
C ALA A 95 3.25 -2.12 8.88
N ASP A 96 3.54 -3.29 8.32
CA ASP A 96 4.17 -3.43 7.02
C ASP A 96 3.16 -3.27 5.87
N LEU A 97 3.21 -2.11 5.19
CA LEU A 97 2.41 -1.80 4.01
C LEU A 97 3.08 -2.20 2.69
N THR A 98 4.22 -2.86 2.72
CA THR A 98 4.91 -3.28 1.50
C THR A 98 4.13 -4.41 0.79
N PHE A 99 4.12 -4.38 -0.54
CA PHE A 99 3.63 -5.49 -1.35
C PHE A 99 4.81 -6.42 -1.68
N PRO A 100 4.61 -7.74 -1.54
CA PRO A 100 3.35 -8.50 -1.44
C PRO A 100 2.80 -8.69 -0.01
N HIS A 101 3.48 -8.25 1.06
CA HIS A 101 3.07 -8.53 2.44
C HIS A 101 1.64 -8.04 2.73
N SER A 102 1.36 -6.76 2.50
CA SER A 102 0.06 -6.15 2.80
C SER A 102 -1.09 -6.65 1.91
N ALA A 103 -0.81 -7.21 0.73
CA ALA A 103 -1.83 -7.83 -0.11
C ALA A 103 -2.56 -8.97 0.62
N GLY A 104 -1.81 -9.76 1.40
CA GLY A 104 -2.34 -10.91 2.13
C GLY A 104 -3.10 -10.57 3.42
N THR A 105 -3.16 -9.32 3.84
CA THR A 105 -3.75 -8.90 5.14
C THR A 105 -5.19 -9.40 5.34
N PHE A 106 -5.99 -9.45 4.28
CA PHE A 106 -7.38 -9.91 4.35
C PHE A 106 -7.59 -11.35 3.89
N SER A 107 -6.52 -12.10 3.59
CA SER A 107 -6.65 -13.45 3.04
C SER A 107 -7.44 -14.39 3.94
N CYS A 108 -7.27 -14.30 5.27
CA CYS A 108 -7.99 -15.14 6.22
C CYS A 108 -9.47 -14.79 6.27
N ALA A 109 -9.81 -13.52 6.32
CA ALA A 109 -11.20 -13.06 6.31
C ALA A 109 -11.92 -13.41 5.00
N LEU A 110 -11.19 -13.44 3.87
CA LEU A 110 -11.69 -13.85 2.55
C LEU A 110 -11.77 -15.37 2.36
N ASP A 111 -11.15 -16.16 3.24
CA ASP A 111 -10.89 -17.60 3.03
C ASP A 111 -10.32 -17.91 1.63
N ALA A 112 -9.42 -17.05 1.14
CA ALA A 112 -8.82 -17.16 -0.19
C ALA A 112 -7.41 -16.55 -0.22
N PRO A 113 -6.50 -17.00 -1.10
CA PRO A 113 -5.21 -16.37 -1.27
C PRO A 113 -5.36 -15.00 -1.96
N VAL A 114 -4.55 -14.02 -1.54
CA VAL A 114 -4.40 -12.74 -2.24
C VAL A 114 -2.94 -12.58 -2.64
N THR A 115 -2.64 -12.87 -3.90
CA THR A 115 -1.28 -12.85 -4.45
C THR A 115 -1.27 -12.35 -5.89
N ASN A 116 -0.12 -11.91 -6.36
CA ASN A 116 0.05 -11.49 -7.75
C ASN A 116 0.03 -12.65 -8.77
N ILE A 117 0.02 -13.90 -8.30
CA ILE A 117 -0.01 -15.11 -9.14
C ILE A 117 -1.41 -15.70 -9.21
N GLU A 118 -2.07 -15.85 -8.07
CA GLU A 118 -3.35 -16.55 -7.96
C GLU A 118 -4.54 -15.61 -8.14
N THR A 119 -4.36 -14.34 -7.74
CA THR A 119 -5.39 -13.29 -7.78
C THR A 119 -4.82 -11.95 -8.28
N PRO A 120 -4.27 -11.89 -9.51
CA PRO A 120 -3.59 -10.68 -10.02
C PRO A 120 -4.50 -9.46 -10.15
N HIS A 121 -5.79 -9.63 -10.48
CA HIS A 121 -6.74 -8.51 -10.52
C HIS A 121 -7.04 -7.97 -9.12
N LEU A 122 -7.35 -8.85 -8.18
CA LEU A 122 -7.57 -8.47 -6.78
C LEU A 122 -6.32 -7.82 -6.18
N TYR A 123 -5.14 -8.40 -6.42
CA TYR A 123 -3.86 -7.84 -5.98
C TYR A 123 -3.63 -6.41 -6.50
N THR A 124 -3.91 -6.17 -7.79
CA THR A 124 -3.77 -4.85 -8.42
C THR A 124 -4.78 -3.86 -7.86
N LEU A 125 -6.05 -4.26 -7.74
CA LEU A 125 -7.13 -3.46 -7.16
C LEU A 125 -6.75 -2.96 -5.75
N LEU A 126 -6.31 -3.88 -4.87
CA LEU A 126 -5.94 -3.54 -3.51
C LEU A 126 -4.73 -2.60 -3.46
N ARG A 127 -3.71 -2.84 -4.29
CA ARG A 127 -2.52 -2.00 -4.35
C ARG A 127 -2.82 -0.58 -4.79
N MET A 128 -3.66 -0.39 -5.82
CA MET A 128 -4.05 0.93 -6.31
C MET A 128 -4.95 1.66 -5.31
N THR A 129 -5.93 0.97 -4.73
CA THR A 129 -6.77 1.51 -3.65
C THR A 129 -5.96 1.94 -2.44
N MET A 130 -4.97 1.13 -2.03
CA MET A 130 -4.08 1.47 -0.92
C MET A 130 -3.34 2.79 -1.18
N SER A 131 -2.89 3.02 -2.41
CA SER A 131 -2.25 4.28 -2.79
C SER A 131 -3.18 5.48 -2.60
N ASP A 132 -4.41 5.39 -3.10
CA ASP A 132 -5.41 6.46 -2.96
C ASP A 132 -5.78 6.72 -1.50
N ALA A 133 -6.00 5.65 -0.73
CA ALA A 133 -6.34 5.73 0.69
C ALA A 133 -5.17 6.25 1.57
N SER A 134 -3.93 6.02 1.16
CA SER A 134 -2.77 6.64 1.80
C SER A 134 -2.71 8.14 1.49
N ASN A 135 -2.83 8.49 0.21
CA ASN A 135 -2.63 9.85 -0.29
C ASN A 135 -3.69 10.82 0.22
N VAL A 136 -4.95 10.39 0.40
CA VAL A 136 -6.03 11.25 0.90
C VAL A 136 -5.71 11.86 2.27
N THR A 137 -4.94 11.19 3.12
CA THR A 137 -4.61 11.69 4.46
C THR A 137 -3.56 12.79 4.49
N SER A 138 -2.83 12.99 3.39
CA SER A 138 -1.60 13.80 3.36
C SER A 138 -1.84 15.29 3.66
N ALA A 139 -2.92 15.89 3.12
CA ALA A 139 -3.22 17.30 3.34
C ALA A 139 -3.55 17.58 4.81
N ALA A 140 -4.41 16.80 5.43
CA ALA A 140 -4.76 16.92 6.84
C ALA A 140 -3.57 16.63 7.77
N LYS A 141 -2.73 15.61 7.43
CA LYS A 141 -1.49 15.34 8.19
C LYS A 141 -0.57 16.56 8.23
N THR A 142 -0.37 17.21 7.09
CA THR A 142 0.47 18.41 7.00
C THR A 142 -0.18 19.58 7.72
N HIS A 143 -1.50 19.76 7.57
CA HIS A 143 -2.24 20.88 8.16
C HIS A 143 -2.24 20.84 9.69
N TYR A 144 -2.60 19.68 10.27
CA TYR A 144 -2.74 19.55 11.72
C TYR A 144 -1.44 19.19 12.44
N ASN A 145 -0.53 18.50 11.77
CA ASN A 145 0.80 18.09 12.26
C ASN A 145 0.79 17.59 13.71
N ARG A 146 -0.22 16.79 14.10
CA ARG A 146 -0.41 16.29 15.47
C ARG A 146 0.73 15.40 15.90
N ARG A 147 1.23 15.57 17.13
CA ARG A 147 2.25 14.71 17.72
C ARG A 147 1.69 13.30 17.97
N ARG A 148 2.57 12.31 17.81
CA ARG A 148 2.21 10.89 18.00
C ARG A 148 2.25 10.49 19.46
N PRO A 149 1.46 9.44 19.88
CA PRO A 149 1.45 8.96 21.26
C PRO A 149 2.85 8.64 21.80
N PHE A 150 3.66 7.90 21.06
CA PHE A 150 5.01 7.50 21.51
C PHE A 150 5.96 8.69 21.73
N VAL A 151 5.72 9.81 21.06
CA VAL A 151 6.49 11.06 21.29
C VAL A 151 6.07 11.76 22.60
N GLU A 152 4.80 11.55 23.02
CA GLU A 152 4.27 12.14 24.26
C GLU A 152 4.58 11.26 25.48
N ASN A 153 4.45 9.93 25.35
CA ASN A 153 4.60 9.01 26.48
C ASN A 153 5.99 8.38 26.61
N GLY A 154 6.85 8.50 25.58
CA GLY A 154 8.20 7.90 25.57
C GLY A 154 8.24 6.38 25.49
N GLU A 155 7.08 5.72 25.35
CA GLU A 155 6.98 4.26 25.29
C GLU A 155 7.31 3.71 23.89
N PRO A 156 7.87 2.50 23.78
CA PRO A 156 8.21 1.87 22.50
C PRO A 156 7.01 1.70 21.58
N ILE A 157 7.31 1.65 20.28
CA ILE A 157 6.35 1.34 19.21
C ILE A 157 6.57 -0.09 18.69
N CYS A 158 5.58 -0.68 18.03
CA CYS A 158 5.65 -2.04 17.49
C CYS A 158 6.53 -2.14 16.21
N SER A 159 6.84 -1.03 15.56
CA SER A 159 7.67 -0.94 14.34
C SER A 159 8.88 0.01 14.54
N PRO A 160 9.89 -0.39 15.35
CA PRO A 160 10.97 0.52 15.75
C PRO A 160 11.79 1.08 14.58
N ASP A 161 11.90 0.34 13.48
CA ASP A 161 12.61 0.78 12.28
C ASP A 161 11.93 1.99 11.61
N GLU A 162 10.63 2.17 11.80
CA GLU A 162 9.87 3.31 11.27
C GLU A 162 9.91 4.55 12.19
N GLN A 163 10.40 4.43 13.43
CA GLN A 163 10.28 5.45 14.46
C GLN A 163 10.79 6.81 13.99
N GLN A 164 11.97 6.86 13.38
CA GLN A 164 12.57 8.10 12.90
C GLN A 164 11.76 8.78 11.78
N LEU A 165 11.12 7.99 10.94
CA LEU A 165 10.23 8.50 9.89
C LEU A 165 8.93 9.03 10.51
N LEU A 166 8.35 8.26 11.42
CA LEU A 166 7.09 8.61 12.08
C LEU A 166 7.20 9.86 12.95
N MET A 167 8.35 10.12 13.58
CA MET A 167 8.61 11.36 14.33
C MET A 167 8.52 12.62 13.47
N LYS A 168 8.78 12.50 12.16
CA LYS A 168 8.80 13.63 11.22
C LYS A 168 7.44 13.88 10.55
N SER A 169 6.44 13.05 10.82
CA SER A 169 5.12 13.13 10.18
C SER A 169 4.00 13.22 11.21
N GLY A 170 2.99 14.05 10.95
CA GLY A 170 1.82 14.16 11.81
C GLY A 170 1.08 12.84 11.97
N SER A 171 0.50 12.60 13.16
CA SER A 171 -0.28 11.39 13.43
C SER A 171 -1.68 11.44 12.80
N TYR A 172 -2.29 12.60 12.74
CA TYR A 172 -3.71 12.79 12.42
C TYR A 172 -3.95 13.21 10.96
N PRO A 173 -4.87 12.57 10.27
CA PRO A 173 -5.54 11.29 10.57
C PRO A 173 -4.65 10.08 10.23
N SER A 174 -5.04 8.86 10.68
CA SER A 174 -4.26 7.64 10.44
C SER A 174 -4.36 7.15 8.99
N GLY A 175 -3.21 7.07 8.29
CA GLY A 175 -3.15 6.51 6.94
C GLY A 175 -3.44 5.02 6.90
N HIS A 176 -2.90 4.21 7.85
CA HIS A 176 -3.21 2.79 7.97
C HIS A 176 -4.71 2.55 8.18
N ALA A 177 -5.37 3.34 9.04
CA ALA A 177 -6.80 3.19 9.26
C ALA A 177 -7.63 3.53 8.01
N ALA A 178 -7.20 4.54 7.22
CA ALA A 178 -7.82 4.85 5.94
C ALA A 178 -7.65 3.69 4.94
N ILE A 179 -6.45 3.16 4.84
CA ILE A 179 -6.13 2.00 3.99
C ILE A 179 -6.98 0.79 4.39
N GLY A 180 -6.84 0.34 5.65
CA GLY A 180 -7.51 -0.88 6.11
C GLY A 180 -9.01 -0.82 5.94
N TRP A 181 -9.62 0.34 6.21
CA TRP A 181 -11.06 0.51 6.06
C TRP A 181 -11.51 0.58 4.60
N ALA A 182 -10.76 1.28 3.73
CA ALA A 182 -11.07 1.31 2.30
C ALA A 182 -10.99 -0.08 1.67
N LEU A 183 -9.94 -0.84 1.99
CA LEU A 183 -9.79 -2.22 1.51
C LEU A 183 -10.91 -3.12 2.03
N ALA A 184 -11.28 -3.01 3.30
CA ALA A 184 -12.35 -3.81 3.89
C ALA A 184 -13.71 -3.53 3.22
N LEU A 185 -14.06 -2.26 2.97
CA LEU A 185 -15.30 -1.89 2.29
C LEU A 185 -15.39 -2.48 0.87
N ILE A 186 -14.29 -2.38 0.10
CA ILE A 186 -14.23 -2.94 -1.26
C ILE A 186 -14.30 -4.47 -1.22
N LEU A 187 -13.58 -5.11 -0.30
CA LEU A 187 -13.58 -6.56 -0.18
C LEU A 187 -14.92 -7.11 0.30
N ALA A 188 -15.63 -6.41 1.20
CA ALA A 188 -16.98 -6.78 1.63
C ALA A 188 -18.01 -6.65 0.48
N GLU A 189 -17.79 -5.72 -0.46
CA GLU A 189 -18.60 -5.63 -1.69
C GLU A 189 -18.27 -6.78 -2.68
N ILE A 190 -17.00 -7.16 -2.80
CA ILE A 190 -16.57 -8.27 -3.64
C ILE A 190 -17.10 -9.59 -3.09
N ASP A 191 -17.14 -9.74 -1.79
CA ASP A 191 -17.49 -10.98 -1.08
C ASP A 191 -18.45 -10.74 0.09
N PRO A 192 -19.72 -10.48 -0.20
CA PRO A 192 -20.73 -10.25 0.84
C PRO A 192 -20.93 -11.41 1.81
N ALA A 193 -20.63 -12.64 1.37
CA ALA A 193 -20.75 -13.83 2.21
C ALA A 193 -19.79 -13.84 3.41
N HIS A 194 -18.63 -13.19 3.28
CA HIS A 194 -17.64 -13.02 4.33
C HIS A 194 -17.56 -11.57 4.83
N GLY A 195 -18.54 -10.73 4.48
CA GLY A 195 -18.54 -9.29 4.71
C GLY A 195 -18.23 -8.90 6.16
N ASP A 196 -18.87 -9.54 7.13
CA ASP A 196 -18.70 -9.22 8.56
C ASP A 196 -17.25 -9.49 9.02
N ALA A 197 -16.67 -10.65 8.65
CA ALA A 197 -15.28 -10.99 8.98
C ALA A 197 -14.28 -10.02 8.33
N ILE A 198 -14.55 -9.62 7.08
CA ILE A 198 -13.74 -8.66 6.35
C ILE A 198 -13.78 -7.28 7.02
N LEU A 199 -14.99 -6.80 7.38
CA LEU A 199 -15.15 -5.51 8.05
C LEU A 199 -14.53 -5.53 9.46
N GLU A 200 -14.69 -6.61 10.22
CA GLU A 200 -14.03 -6.77 11.52
C GLU A 200 -12.51 -6.72 11.38
N ARG A 201 -11.94 -7.39 10.37
CA ARG A 201 -10.50 -7.33 10.08
C ARG A 201 -10.03 -5.92 9.70
N GLY A 202 -10.82 -5.18 8.93
CA GLY A 202 -10.55 -3.78 8.60
C GLY A 202 -10.56 -2.85 9.81
N LEU A 203 -11.49 -3.07 10.75
CA LEU A 203 -11.52 -2.34 12.03
C LEU A 203 -10.27 -2.65 12.87
N ALA A 204 -9.89 -3.94 12.98
CA ALA A 204 -8.72 -4.38 13.73
C ALA A 204 -7.42 -3.80 13.13
N PHE A 205 -7.29 -3.77 11.80
CA PHE A 205 -6.13 -3.20 11.11
C PHE A 205 -5.86 -1.75 11.52
N GLY A 206 -6.90 -0.91 11.54
CA GLY A 206 -6.80 0.46 12.03
C GLY A 206 -6.49 0.52 13.53
N GLN A 207 -7.17 -0.30 14.35
CA GLN A 207 -7.02 -0.32 15.80
C GLN A 207 -5.62 -0.77 16.23
N ASN A 208 -4.99 -1.65 15.47
CA ASN A 208 -3.62 -2.10 15.71
C ASN A 208 -2.59 -0.95 15.66
N ARG A 209 -2.93 0.21 15.10
CA ARG A 209 -2.07 1.40 15.16
C ARG A 209 -2.10 2.09 16.52
N VAL A 210 -3.20 1.97 17.28
CA VAL A 210 -3.25 2.38 18.69
C VAL A 210 -2.46 1.39 19.56
N VAL A 211 -2.64 0.09 19.32
CA VAL A 211 -1.85 -0.98 19.97
C VAL A 211 -0.34 -0.76 19.74
N CYS A 212 0.04 -0.40 18.53
CA CYS A 212 1.43 -0.09 18.15
C CYS A 212 1.98 1.20 18.76
N ASN A 213 1.18 1.98 19.49
CA ASN A 213 1.55 3.26 20.11
C ASN A 213 1.94 4.37 19.10
N VAL A 214 1.46 4.31 17.86
CA VAL A 214 1.81 5.29 16.80
C VAL A 214 0.67 6.22 16.43
N HIS A 215 -0.57 5.90 16.79
CA HIS A 215 -1.75 6.70 16.52
C HIS A 215 -2.68 6.78 17.74
N TRP A 216 -3.37 7.90 17.87
CA TRP A 216 -4.45 8.10 18.82
C TRP A 216 -5.74 7.44 18.30
N GLU A 217 -6.70 7.15 19.20
CA GLU A 217 -7.99 6.58 18.80
C GLU A 217 -8.74 7.49 17.82
N SER A 218 -8.73 8.80 18.06
CA SER A 218 -9.34 9.77 17.13
C SER A 218 -8.65 9.82 15.77
N ASP A 219 -7.30 9.63 15.70
CA ASP A 219 -6.61 9.52 14.40
C ASP A 219 -7.15 8.34 13.57
N VAL A 220 -7.40 7.21 14.25
CA VAL A 220 -7.90 5.98 13.63
C VAL A 220 -9.34 6.16 13.15
N ARG A 221 -10.20 6.77 13.98
CA ARG A 221 -11.60 7.07 13.64
C ARG A 221 -11.70 7.94 12.38
N GLU A 222 -10.96 9.05 12.35
CA GLU A 222 -10.99 9.97 11.20
C GLU A 222 -10.28 9.38 9.96
N GLY A 223 -9.29 8.52 10.16
CA GLY A 223 -8.71 7.74 9.09
C GLY A 223 -9.75 6.86 8.37
N ARG A 224 -10.62 6.17 9.12
CA ARG A 224 -11.71 5.36 8.55
C ARG A 224 -12.71 6.21 7.75
N ILE A 225 -13.03 7.42 8.22
CA ILE A 225 -13.91 8.35 7.48
C ILE A 225 -13.29 8.68 6.12
N LEU A 226 -12.00 8.98 6.08
CA LEU A 226 -11.31 9.25 4.80
C LEU A 226 -11.22 8.03 3.91
N GLY A 227 -11.00 6.84 4.48
CA GLY A 227 -11.06 5.58 3.73
C GLY A 227 -12.40 5.38 3.04
N ALA A 228 -13.51 5.61 3.74
CA ALA A 228 -14.85 5.53 3.17
C ALA A 228 -15.07 6.60 2.08
N ALA A 229 -14.58 7.82 2.28
CA ALA A 229 -14.68 8.89 1.28
C ALA A 229 -13.92 8.55 -0.02
N VAL A 230 -12.74 7.91 0.09
CA VAL A 230 -12.00 7.41 -1.06
C VAL A 230 -12.81 6.35 -1.81
N VAL A 231 -13.39 5.37 -1.12
CA VAL A 231 -14.22 4.33 -1.75
C VAL A 231 -15.38 4.96 -2.53
N ALA A 232 -16.07 5.93 -1.95
CA ALA A 232 -17.14 6.65 -2.64
C ALA A 232 -16.67 7.35 -3.93
N ARG A 233 -15.44 7.89 -3.94
CA ARG A 233 -14.85 8.50 -5.14
C ARG A 233 -14.40 7.48 -6.17
N LEU A 234 -13.83 6.36 -5.74
CA LEU A 234 -13.40 5.27 -6.60
C LEU A 234 -14.55 4.71 -7.44
N HIS A 235 -15.76 4.62 -6.90
CA HIS A 235 -16.93 4.16 -7.65
C HIS A 235 -17.32 5.07 -8.82
N ALA A 236 -16.84 6.31 -8.87
CA ALA A 236 -17.01 7.19 -10.05
C ALA A 236 -15.96 6.91 -11.15
N ASP A 237 -14.87 6.18 -10.84
CA ASP A 237 -13.80 5.86 -11.78
C ASP A 237 -14.11 4.59 -12.59
N ASN A 238 -13.92 4.65 -13.93
CA ASN A 238 -14.25 3.54 -14.81
C ASN A 238 -13.25 2.37 -14.71
N ALA A 239 -11.96 2.67 -14.49
CA ALA A 239 -10.93 1.63 -14.39
C ALA A 239 -11.09 0.87 -13.08
N PHE A 240 -11.37 1.59 -11.98
CA PHE A 240 -11.69 0.95 -10.70
C PHE A 240 -12.86 -0.01 -10.80
N ARG A 241 -13.98 0.40 -11.43
CA ARG A 241 -15.15 -0.48 -11.58
C ARG A 241 -14.85 -1.72 -12.43
N ALA A 242 -14.05 -1.57 -13.49
CA ALA A 242 -13.65 -2.70 -14.32
C ALA A 242 -12.78 -3.70 -13.53
N ASP A 243 -11.80 -3.20 -12.76
CA ASP A 243 -10.94 -4.02 -11.93
C ASP A 243 -11.71 -4.68 -10.79
N LEU A 244 -12.72 -4.00 -10.21
CA LEU A 244 -13.61 -4.54 -9.19
C LEU A 244 -14.36 -5.77 -9.70
N GLU A 245 -14.95 -5.69 -10.89
CA GLU A 245 -15.67 -6.81 -11.50
C GLU A 245 -14.72 -7.97 -11.87
N ALA A 246 -13.53 -7.65 -12.37
CA ALA A 246 -12.51 -8.66 -12.64
C ALA A 246 -12.06 -9.37 -11.36
N ALA A 247 -11.87 -8.65 -10.25
CA ALA A 247 -11.51 -9.20 -8.95
C ALA A 247 -12.62 -10.08 -8.35
N LYS A 248 -13.91 -9.72 -8.54
CA LYS A 248 -15.05 -10.57 -8.15
C LYS A 248 -15.02 -11.92 -8.87
N ALA A 249 -14.86 -11.90 -10.19
CA ALA A 249 -14.80 -13.11 -11.00
C ALA A 249 -13.59 -13.98 -10.64
N GLU A 250 -12.44 -13.36 -10.40
CA GLU A 250 -11.20 -14.03 -10.00
C GLU A 250 -11.33 -14.70 -8.64
N LEU A 251 -11.90 -14.03 -7.64
CA LEU A 251 -12.13 -14.60 -6.31
C LEU A 251 -13.04 -15.83 -6.38
N ALA A 252 -14.10 -15.77 -7.16
CA ALA A 252 -14.99 -16.91 -7.39
C ALA A 252 -14.24 -18.09 -8.02
N ALA A 253 -13.36 -17.83 -8.99
CA ALA A 253 -12.58 -18.86 -9.68
C ALA A 253 -11.55 -19.54 -8.75
N VAL A 254 -10.84 -18.80 -7.88
CA VAL A 254 -9.89 -19.40 -6.94
C VAL A 254 -10.57 -20.20 -5.85
N ARG A 255 -11.76 -19.80 -5.41
CA ARG A 255 -12.59 -20.60 -4.49
C ARG A 255 -13.09 -21.87 -5.10
N ALA A 256 -13.55 -21.83 -6.35
CA ALA A 256 -13.97 -23.04 -7.09
C ALA A 256 -12.82 -24.07 -7.23
N LYS A 257 -11.56 -23.61 -7.23
CA LYS A 257 -10.35 -24.45 -7.21
C LYS A 257 -9.97 -24.94 -5.80
N GLY A 258 -10.67 -24.52 -4.76
CA GLY A 258 -10.39 -24.87 -3.37
C GLY A 258 -9.10 -24.25 -2.82
N LEU A 259 -8.59 -23.15 -3.42
CA LEU A 259 -7.39 -22.48 -2.94
C LEU A 259 -7.66 -21.79 -1.60
N LYS A 260 -6.68 -21.88 -0.70
CA LYS A 260 -6.78 -21.40 0.69
C LYS A 260 -5.75 -20.31 0.98
N PRO A 261 -5.99 -19.47 2.02
CA PRO A 261 -5.04 -18.48 2.50
C PRO A 261 -3.66 -19.10 2.77
N ARG A 262 -2.60 -18.31 2.53
CA ARG A 262 -1.22 -18.72 2.84
C ARG A 262 -0.71 -18.14 4.17
N ARG A 263 -1.59 -17.47 4.94
CA ARG A 263 -1.30 -16.92 6.26
C ARG A 263 -1.70 -17.87 7.38
N ASN A 264 -1.18 -17.62 8.58
CA ASN A 264 -1.59 -18.34 9.78
C ASN A 264 -2.91 -17.76 10.32
N CYS A 265 -4.04 -18.22 9.79
CA CYS A 265 -5.35 -17.73 10.16
C CYS A 265 -5.75 -18.08 11.60
N THR A 266 -5.18 -19.14 12.19
CA THR A 266 -5.39 -19.47 13.61
C THR A 266 -4.76 -18.41 14.52
N ALA A 267 -3.53 -17.98 14.21
CA ALA A 267 -2.86 -16.92 14.97
C ALA A 267 -3.59 -15.58 14.83
N GLU A 268 -4.05 -15.24 13.61
CA GLU A 268 -4.85 -14.03 13.38
C GLU A 268 -6.16 -14.05 14.18
N ALA A 269 -6.89 -15.18 14.17
CA ALA A 269 -8.12 -15.32 14.94
C ALA A 269 -7.87 -15.19 16.46
N GLN A 270 -6.77 -15.73 16.98
CA GLN A 270 -6.38 -15.55 18.39
C GLN A 270 -6.06 -14.09 18.74
N ALA A 271 -5.40 -13.38 17.83
CA ALA A 271 -5.08 -11.96 18.00
C ALA A 271 -6.31 -11.05 17.96
N MET A 272 -7.36 -11.46 17.26
CA MET A 272 -8.64 -10.72 17.12
C MET A 272 -9.69 -11.14 18.16
N ALA A 273 -9.42 -12.17 18.98
CA ALA A 273 -10.35 -12.60 20.03
C ALA A 273 -10.55 -11.46 21.06
N LYS A 274 -11.84 -11.19 21.39
CA LYS A 274 -12.27 -10.12 22.33
C LYS A 274 -12.22 -10.59 23.76
#